data_36857c6754427c03cb6face150a2ae85
#
_entry.id   36857c6754427c03cb6face150a2ae85
#
_cell.length_a   1.000
_cell.length_b   1.000
_cell.length_c   1.000
_cell.angle_alpha   90.00
_cell.angle_beta   90.00
_cell.angle_gamma   90.00
#
_symmetry.space_group_name_H-M   'P 1'
#
loop_
_entity.id
_entity.type
_entity.pdbx_description
1 polymer ?
#
loop_
_entity_poly.entity_id
_entity_poly.type
_entity_poly.pdbx_seq_one_letter_code
_entity_poly.pdbx_strand_id
1 'polypeptide(L)'
;IFGGIVMAFSLSSWGGNQFLIIPIGIFILALPFVRQDHKFLLWSVPLFVGIFLAICSMFERPGLNFVFGFGGLTLILPTLFLISAIFVQKISKHKTRNSLVLLISIIIIGASVVILNDETNTLPLPSFRYLNALNPFLINDDPLGASIAEHTPRTIELSFLFHSTWMIFGGLGIWFLLSKKIPDNIIANDMRI
;
A
#
# COMPACT_ATOMS: atom_id res chain seq x y z
N ILE A 1 7.27 -12.14 9.32
CA ILE A 1 6.38 -13.31 9.38
C ILE A 1 5.11 -12.96 10.15
N PHE A 2 5.21 -12.66 11.43
CA PHE A 2 4.05 -12.44 12.29
C PHE A 2 3.12 -11.32 11.78
N GLY A 3 3.68 -10.19 11.32
CA GLY A 3 2.89 -9.09 10.75
C GLY A 3 2.06 -9.50 9.53
N GLY A 4 2.59 -10.34 8.64
CA GLY A 4 1.84 -10.85 7.47
C GLY A 4 0.67 -11.74 7.89
N ILE A 5 0.88 -12.58 8.90
CA ILE A 5 -0.17 -13.45 9.47
C ILE A 5 -1.30 -12.59 10.06
N VAL A 6 -0.96 -11.68 10.96
CA VAL A 6 -1.95 -10.80 11.63
C VAL A 6 -2.73 -9.97 10.62
N MET A 7 -2.06 -9.42 9.61
CA MET A 7 -2.71 -8.63 8.58
C MET A 7 -3.69 -9.46 7.72
N ALA A 8 -3.33 -10.72 7.41
CA ALA A 8 -4.21 -11.61 6.65
C ALA A 8 -5.49 -11.96 7.43
N PHE A 9 -5.36 -12.30 8.71
CA PHE A 9 -6.52 -12.53 9.58
C PHE A 9 -7.38 -11.27 9.76
N SER A 10 -6.74 -10.11 9.93
CA SER A 10 -7.43 -8.83 10.02
C SER A 10 -8.26 -8.55 8.77
N LEU A 11 -7.69 -8.76 7.58
CA LEU A 11 -8.38 -8.57 6.31
C LEU A 11 -9.52 -9.58 6.11
N SER A 12 -9.33 -10.82 6.54
CA SER A 12 -10.35 -11.87 6.44
C SER A 12 -11.52 -11.63 7.40
N SER A 13 -11.26 -10.97 8.53
CA SER A 13 -12.27 -10.63 9.52
C SER A 13 -13.13 -9.44 9.08
N TRP A 14 -12.53 -8.47 8.39
CA TRP A 14 -13.23 -7.26 7.94
C TRP A 14 -12.64 -6.71 6.64
N GLY A 15 -13.47 -6.70 5.60
CA GLY A 15 -13.08 -6.24 4.26
C GLY A 15 -12.63 -4.77 4.21
N GLY A 16 -13.09 -3.92 5.14
CA GLY A 16 -12.65 -2.53 5.24
C GLY A 16 -11.14 -2.35 5.46
N ASN A 17 -10.44 -3.36 5.99
CA ASN A 17 -8.99 -3.33 6.15
C ASN A 17 -8.23 -3.28 4.81
N GLN A 18 -8.89 -3.46 3.67
CA GLN A 18 -8.31 -3.24 2.34
C GLN A 18 -7.77 -1.82 2.16
N PHE A 19 -8.31 -0.83 2.85
CA PHE A 19 -7.80 0.55 2.82
C PHE A 19 -6.34 0.66 3.30
N LEU A 20 -5.86 -0.27 4.12
CA LEU A 20 -4.47 -0.28 4.59
C LEU A 20 -3.47 -0.74 3.51
N ILE A 21 -3.94 -1.41 2.47
CA ILE A 21 -3.08 -2.01 1.44
C ILE A 21 -2.36 -0.94 0.62
N ILE A 22 -3.07 0.11 0.23
CA ILE A 22 -2.48 1.23 -0.54
C ILE A 22 -1.38 1.94 0.25
N PRO A 23 -1.61 2.39 1.51
CA PRO A 23 -0.55 2.97 2.34
C PRO A 23 0.66 2.04 2.52
N ILE A 24 0.44 0.75 2.71
CA ILE A 24 1.53 -0.23 2.83
C ILE A 24 2.30 -0.35 1.50
N GLY A 25 1.59 -0.39 0.37
CA GLY A 25 2.22 -0.39 -0.95
C GLY A 25 3.10 0.84 -1.17
N ILE A 26 2.59 2.03 -0.84
CA ILE A 26 3.34 3.29 -0.91
C ILE A 26 4.56 3.25 0.02
N PHE A 27 4.39 2.74 1.23
CA PHE A 27 5.49 2.59 2.18
C PHE A 27 6.58 1.68 1.63
N ILE A 28 6.22 0.54 1.02
CA ILE A 28 7.18 -0.38 0.38
C ILE A 28 7.94 0.33 -0.76
N LEU A 29 7.27 1.16 -1.57
CA LEU A 29 7.90 1.96 -2.62
C LEU A 29 8.93 2.96 -2.07
N ALA A 30 8.69 3.52 -0.89
CA ALA A 30 9.58 4.49 -0.25
C ALA A 30 10.81 3.84 0.41
N LEU A 31 10.71 2.58 0.86
CA LEU A 31 11.75 1.90 1.63
C LEU A 31 13.15 1.91 1.00
N PRO A 32 13.34 1.68 -0.32
CA PRO A 32 14.68 1.70 -0.93
C PRO A 32 15.38 3.05 -0.84
N PHE A 33 14.62 4.13 -0.63
CA PHE A 33 15.15 5.50 -0.55
C PHE A 33 15.43 5.93 0.89
N VAL A 34 14.66 5.39 1.85
CA VAL A 34 14.71 5.80 3.25
C VAL A 34 15.67 4.92 4.07
N ARG A 35 15.67 3.61 3.80
CA ARG A 35 16.42 2.64 4.61
C ARG A 35 17.63 2.09 3.87
N GLN A 36 18.79 2.09 4.53
CA GLN A 36 20.07 1.65 3.93
C GLN A 36 20.34 0.14 4.14
N ASP A 37 19.63 -0.52 5.04
CA ASP A 37 19.80 -1.96 5.28
C ASP A 37 19.10 -2.79 4.21
N HIS A 38 19.73 -2.85 3.05
CA HIS A 38 19.20 -3.54 1.87
C HIS A 38 19.06 -5.05 2.06
N LYS A 39 19.92 -5.67 2.88
CA LYS A 39 19.82 -7.12 3.15
C LYS A 39 18.56 -7.45 3.92
N PHE A 40 18.27 -6.68 4.95
CA PHE A 40 17.04 -6.85 5.73
C PHE A 40 15.79 -6.62 4.87
N LEU A 41 15.77 -5.57 4.06
CA LEU A 41 14.63 -5.26 3.18
C LEU A 41 14.35 -6.36 2.17
N LEU A 42 15.38 -6.94 1.55
CA LEU A 42 15.25 -8.01 0.57
C LEU A 42 14.62 -9.29 1.14
N TRP A 43 14.75 -9.54 2.44
CA TRP A 43 14.14 -10.70 3.07
C TRP A 43 12.81 -10.37 3.75
N SER A 44 12.75 -9.26 4.49
CA SER A 44 11.60 -8.94 5.33
C SER A 44 10.36 -8.59 4.52
N VAL A 45 10.50 -7.79 3.46
CA VAL A 45 9.35 -7.32 2.68
C VAL A 45 8.76 -8.43 1.81
N PRO A 46 9.53 -9.17 0.99
CA PRO A 46 8.97 -10.28 0.22
C PRO A 46 8.38 -11.38 1.11
N LEU A 47 9.02 -11.66 2.25
CA LEU A 47 8.51 -12.65 3.20
C LEU A 47 7.19 -12.18 3.84
N PHE A 48 7.09 -10.91 4.22
CA PHE A 48 5.85 -10.32 4.75
C PHE A 48 4.72 -10.42 3.71
N VAL A 49 4.95 -9.93 2.49
CA VAL A 49 3.95 -9.92 1.42
C VAL A 49 3.60 -11.35 0.99
N GLY A 50 4.58 -12.24 0.86
CA GLY A 50 4.37 -13.63 0.47
C GLY A 50 3.51 -14.39 1.48
N ILE A 51 3.80 -14.27 2.78
CA ILE A 51 3.01 -14.91 3.85
C ILE A 51 1.60 -14.31 3.89
N PHE A 52 1.48 -12.99 3.81
CA PHE A 52 0.19 -12.32 3.78
C PHE A 52 -0.70 -12.84 2.64
N LEU A 53 -0.18 -12.87 1.41
CA LEU A 53 -0.93 -13.32 0.24
C LEU A 53 -1.21 -14.83 0.28
N ALA A 54 -0.27 -15.64 0.75
CA ALA A 54 -0.45 -17.08 0.89
C ALA A 54 -1.58 -17.41 1.88
N ILE A 55 -1.67 -16.71 3.01
CA ILE A 55 -2.74 -16.91 3.97
C ILE A 55 -4.07 -16.36 3.41
N CYS A 56 -4.07 -15.20 2.76
CA CYS A 56 -5.26 -14.66 2.11
C CYS A 56 -5.85 -15.61 1.07
N SER A 57 -5.02 -16.37 0.35
CA SER A 57 -5.50 -17.36 -0.64
C SER A 57 -6.20 -18.57 -0.02
N MET A 58 -5.98 -18.84 1.27
CA MET A 58 -6.60 -19.96 2.00
C MET A 58 -8.03 -19.66 2.46
N PHE A 59 -8.42 -18.40 2.51
CA PHE A 59 -9.76 -17.99 2.89
C PHE A 59 -10.66 -17.90 1.67
N GLU A 60 -11.95 -18.18 1.85
CA GLU A 60 -12.95 -17.94 0.82
C GLU A 60 -13.05 -16.44 0.45
N ARG A 61 -12.93 -15.59 1.47
CA ARG A 61 -12.77 -14.12 1.33
C ARG A 61 -11.65 -13.67 2.26
N PRO A 62 -10.59 -13.00 1.73
CA PRO A 62 -10.41 -12.35 0.42
C PRO A 62 -10.13 -13.30 -0.77
N GLY A 63 -9.56 -14.48 -0.56
CA GLY A 63 -9.37 -15.52 -1.55
C GLY A 63 -8.40 -15.18 -2.70
N LEU A 64 -8.37 -16.05 -3.72
CA LEU A 64 -7.49 -15.90 -4.89
C LEU A 64 -7.82 -14.65 -5.71
N ASN A 65 -9.09 -14.24 -5.75
CA ASN A 65 -9.50 -13.02 -6.46
C ASN A 65 -8.84 -11.75 -5.89
N PHE A 66 -8.58 -11.73 -4.60
CA PHE A 66 -7.83 -10.65 -3.97
C PHE A 66 -6.35 -10.72 -4.32
N VAL A 67 -5.75 -11.93 -4.29
CA VAL A 67 -4.32 -12.14 -4.54
C VAL A 67 -3.93 -11.72 -5.95
N PHE A 68 -4.73 -12.10 -6.95
CA PHE A 68 -4.52 -11.74 -8.36
C PHE A 68 -5.21 -10.44 -8.78
N GLY A 69 -6.02 -9.86 -7.90
CA GLY A 69 -6.72 -8.61 -8.13
C GLY A 69 -5.96 -7.39 -7.65
N PHE A 70 -6.71 -6.30 -7.48
CA PHE A 70 -6.19 -5.00 -7.06
C PHE A 70 -5.35 -5.07 -5.78
N GLY A 71 -5.83 -5.77 -4.74
CA GLY A 71 -5.17 -5.83 -3.45
C GLY A 71 -3.80 -6.49 -3.51
N GLY A 72 -3.70 -7.67 -4.13
CA GLY A 72 -2.44 -8.38 -4.27
C GLY A 72 -1.44 -7.65 -5.16
N LEU A 73 -1.88 -7.14 -6.32
CA LEU A 73 -1.02 -6.39 -7.23
C LEU A 73 -0.45 -5.12 -6.59
N THR A 74 -1.25 -4.43 -5.74
CA THR A 74 -0.81 -3.23 -5.01
C THR A 74 0.33 -3.51 -4.02
N LEU A 75 0.54 -4.76 -3.61
CA LEU A 75 1.68 -5.16 -2.77
C LEU A 75 2.80 -5.84 -3.56
N ILE A 76 2.44 -6.67 -4.55
CA ILE A 76 3.42 -7.40 -5.37
C ILE A 76 4.28 -6.43 -6.19
N LEU A 77 3.66 -5.47 -6.89
CA LEU A 77 4.39 -4.53 -7.74
C LEU A 77 5.40 -3.66 -6.96
N PRO A 78 5.04 -3.02 -5.83
CA PRO A 78 6.00 -2.34 -4.98
C PRO A 78 7.11 -3.24 -4.44
N THR A 79 6.81 -4.50 -4.13
CA THR A 79 7.82 -5.46 -3.67
C THR A 79 8.82 -5.79 -4.79
N LEU A 80 8.36 -6.01 -6.01
CA LEU A 80 9.22 -6.21 -7.17
C LEU A 80 10.05 -4.96 -7.47
N PHE A 81 9.45 -3.77 -7.37
CA PHE A 81 10.18 -2.51 -7.48
C PHE A 81 11.28 -2.40 -6.42
N LEU A 82 10.99 -2.70 -5.15
CA LEU A 82 11.96 -2.65 -4.07
C LEU A 82 13.17 -3.54 -4.37
N ILE A 83 12.94 -4.79 -4.80
CA ILE A 83 14.00 -5.72 -5.17
C ILE A 83 14.84 -5.15 -6.32
N SER A 84 14.18 -4.67 -7.37
CA SER A 84 14.83 -4.09 -8.56
C SER A 84 15.62 -2.83 -8.22
N ALA A 85 15.04 -1.95 -7.40
CA ALA A 85 15.69 -0.71 -6.96
C ALA A 85 16.97 -0.99 -6.15
N ILE A 86 16.92 -1.94 -5.21
CA ILE A 86 18.11 -2.34 -4.45
C ILE A 86 19.18 -2.92 -5.38
N PHE A 87 18.80 -3.69 -6.39
CA PHE A 87 19.73 -4.23 -7.37
C PHE A 87 20.38 -3.11 -8.20
N VAL A 88 19.59 -2.16 -8.70
CA VAL A 88 20.06 -0.97 -9.40
C VAL A 88 21.03 -0.16 -8.53
N GLN A 89 20.71 0.01 -7.24
CA GLN A 89 21.58 0.74 -6.30
C GLN A 89 22.93 0.07 -6.05
N LYS A 90 23.02 -1.26 -6.19
CA LYS A 90 24.29 -1.99 -6.07
C LYS A 90 25.21 -1.80 -7.27
N ILE A 91 24.64 -1.67 -8.48
CA ILE A 91 25.40 -1.65 -9.73
C ILE A 91 25.67 -0.20 -10.16
N SER A 92 24.79 0.73 -9.83
CA SER A 92 24.79 2.09 -10.36
C SER A 92 25.70 3.05 -9.56
N LYS A 93 26.40 3.95 -10.28
CA LYS A 93 27.13 5.07 -9.69
C LYS A 93 26.18 6.12 -9.08
N HIS A 94 25.03 6.37 -9.72
CA HIS A 94 24.02 7.34 -9.28
C HIS A 94 22.80 6.62 -8.69
N LYS A 95 22.98 6.05 -7.50
CA LYS A 95 22.02 5.14 -6.85
C LYS A 95 20.60 5.67 -6.80
N THR A 96 20.39 6.84 -6.18
CA THR A 96 19.07 7.43 -5.98
C THR A 96 18.43 7.85 -7.31
N ARG A 97 19.20 8.53 -8.18
CA ARG A 97 18.67 8.98 -9.48
C ARG A 97 18.20 7.83 -10.34
N ASN A 98 18.97 6.77 -10.44
CA ASN A 98 18.60 5.64 -11.30
C ASN A 98 17.45 4.82 -10.71
N SER A 99 17.31 4.74 -9.39
CA SER A 99 16.14 4.15 -8.74
C SER A 99 14.88 5.00 -8.94
N LEU A 100 15.00 6.34 -8.95
CA LEU A 100 13.88 7.22 -9.28
C LEU A 100 13.46 7.09 -10.74
N VAL A 101 14.41 7.02 -11.67
CA VAL A 101 14.12 6.78 -13.10
C VAL A 101 13.40 5.45 -13.27
N LEU A 102 13.85 4.39 -12.59
CA LEU A 102 13.16 3.10 -12.59
C LEU A 102 11.73 3.21 -12.07
N LEU A 103 11.51 3.91 -10.95
CA LEU A 103 10.17 4.13 -10.39
C LEU A 103 9.25 4.85 -11.37
N ILE A 104 9.72 5.96 -11.94
CA ILE A 104 8.96 6.74 -12.92
C ILE A 104 8.63 5.88 -14.15
N SER A 105 9.59 5.11 -14.64
CA SER A 105 9.37 4.22 -15.79
C SER A 105 8.30 3.17 -15.49
N ILE A 106 8.32 2.54 -14.32
CA ILE A 106 7.31 1.56 -13.89
C ILE A 106 5.93 2.21 -13.77
N ILE A 107 5.85 3.42 -13.20
CA ILE A 107 4.58 4.16 -13.08
C ILE A 107 4.03 4.49 -14.47
N ILE A 108 4.85 4.99 -15.39
CA ILE A 108 4.41 5.32 -16.75
C ILE A 108 3.92 4.07 -17.48
N ILE A 109 4.68 2.98 -17.44
CA ILE A 109 4.30 1.71 -18.08
C ILE A 109 3.02 1.17 -17.45
N GLY A 110 2.94 1.14 -16.12
CA GLY A 110 1.76 0.67 -15.41
C GLY A 110 0.51 1.48 -15.72
N ALA A 111 0.62 2.81 -15.73
CA ALA A 111 -0.48 3.70 -16.10
C ALA A 111 -0.93 3.48 -17.54
N SER A 112 0.02 3.34 -18.49
CA SER A 112 -0.28 3.06 -19.89
C SER A 112 -1.02 1.73 -20.06
N VAL A 113 -0.59 0.68 -19.33
CA VAL A 113 -1.25 -0.63 -19.36
C VAL A 113 -2.67 -0.55 -18.83
N VAL A 114 -2.88 0.17 -17.71
CA VAL A 114 -4.21 0.33 -17.11
C VAL A 114 -5.15 1.10 -18.04
N ILE A 115 -4.69 2.20 -18.63
CA ILE A 115 -5.51 3.02 -19.53
C ILE A 115 -5.88 2.24 -20.79
N LEU A 116 -4.90 1.60 -21.42
CA LEU A 116 -5.14 0.81 -22.63
C LEU A 116 -6.05 -0.39 -22.35
N ASN A 117 -5.93 -1.02 -21.18
CA ASN A 117 -6.76 -2.15 -20.83
C ASN A 117 -8.20 -1.74 -20.50
N ASP A 118 -8.42 -0.53 -19.98
CA ASP A 118 -9.77 0.00 -19.75
C ASP A 118 -10.55 0.15 -21.05
N GLU A 119 -9.87 0.56 -22.12
CA GLU A 119 -10.47 0.68 -23.46
C GLU A 119 -10.63 -0.66 -24.16
N THR A 120 -9.67 -1.58 -24.03
CA THR A 120 -9.60 -2.81 -24.84
C THR A 120 -10.14 -4.06 -24.12
N ASN A 121 -10.18 -4.06 -22.79
CA ASN A 121 -10.57 -5.22 -21.96
C ASN A 121 -9.82 -6.53 -22.31
N THR A 122 -8.58 -6.42 -22.76
CA THR A 122 -7.79 -7.57 -23.23
C THR A 122 -7.15 -8.35 -22.08
N LEU A 123 -6.86 -7.67 -20.98
CA LEU A 123 -6.23 -8.28 -19.80
C LEU A 123 -7.23 -8.41 -18.64
N PRO A 124 -7.17 -9.48 -17.85
CA PRO A 124 -8.04 -9.65 -16.67
C PRO A 124 -7.59 -8.75 -15.50
N LEU A 125 -7.37 -7.46 -15.78
CA LEU A 125 -6.98 -6.46 -14.79
C LEU A 125 -8.20 -5.62 -14.39
N PRO A 126 -8.40 -5.33 -13.10
CA PRO A 126 -9.48 -4.47 -12.64
C PRO A 126 -9.14 -2.98 -12.88
N SER A 127 -8.99 -2.58 -14.15
CA SER A 127 -8.54 -1.24 -14.57
C SER A 127 -9.37 -0.13 -13.94
N PHE A 128 -10.70 -0.30 -13.92
CA PHE A 128 -11.62 0.64 -13.27
C PHE A 128 -11.28 0.91 -11.79
N ARG A 129 -10.86 -0.10 -11.04
CA ARG A 129 -10.49 0.07 -9.62
C ARG A 129 -9.22 0.89 -9.44
N TYR A 130 -8.27 0.77 -10.36
CA TYR A 130 -7.06 1.60 -10.34
C TYR A 130 -7.37 3.05 -10.69
N LEU A 131 -8.20 3.28 -11.71
CA LEU A 131 -8.65 4.61 -12.10
C LEU A 131 -9.46 5.28 -10.99
N ASN A 132 -10.35 4.53 -10.34
CA ASN A 132 -11.13 5.04 -9.21
C ASN A 132 -10.27 5.35 -7.98
N ALA A 133 -9.19 4.60 -7.74
CA ALA A 133 -8.24 4.90 -6.67
C ALA A 133 -7.45 6.19 -6.93
N LEU A 134 -7.22 6.54 -8.20
CA LEU A 134 -6.55 7.80 -8.59
C LEU A 134 -7.51 8.99 -8.58
N ASN A 135 -8.78 8.76 -8.88
CA ASN A 135 -9.81 9.79 -8.86
C ASN A 135 -10.94 9.43 -7.89
N PRO A 136 -10.85 9.86 -6.62
CA PRO A 136 -11.87 9.55 -5.60
C PRO A 136 -13.24 10.18 -5.88
N PHE A 137 -13.33 11.06 -6.88
CA PHE A 137 -14.57 11.68 -7.31
C PHE A 137 -15.30 10.90 -8.41
N LEU A 138 -14.70 9.82 -8.93
CA LEU A 138 -15.41 8.86 -9.77
C LEU A 138 -16.39 8.10 -8.87
N ILE A 139 -17.58 8.65 -8.73
CA ILE A 139 -18.68 8.01 -8.02
C ILE A 139 -19.15 6.86 -8.90
N ASN A 140 -19.16 5.66 -8.33
CA ASN A 140 -19.76 4.52 -8.98
C ASN A 140 -21.28 4.71 -8.93
N ASP A 141 -21.92 4.88 -10.07
CA ASP A 141 -23.37 5.03 -10.21
C ASP A 141 -24.13 3.70 -9.95
N ASP A 142 -23.47 2.70 -9.34
CA ASP A 142 -24.08 1.46 -8.93
C ASP A 142 -25.08 1.73 -7.77
N PRO A 143 -26.40 1.55 -8.00
CA PRO A 143 -27.42 1.77 -6.96
C PRO A 143 -27.21 0.90 -5.71
N LEU A 144 -26.61 -0.28 -5.86
CA LEU A 144 -26.28 -1.17 -4.74
C LEU A 144 -25.11 -0.63 -3.93
N GLY A 145 -24.08 -0.10 -4.60
CA GLY A 145 -22.96 0.56 -3.93
C GLY A 145 -23.39 1.82 -3.15
N ALA A 146 -24.29 2.60 -3.73
CA ALA A 146 -24.82 3.81 -3.08
C ALA A 146 -25.74 3.51 -1.89
N SER A 147 -26.37 2.32 -1.83
CA SER A 147 -27.24 1.92 -0.72
C SER A 147 -26.50 1.50 0.54
N ILE A 148 -25.19 1.22 0.43
CA ILE A 148 -24.38 0.83 1.58
C ILE A 148 -23.93 2.10 2.32
N ALA A 149 -24.34 2.24 3.58
CA ALA A 149 -24.04 3.42 4.40
C ALA A 149 -22.54 3.73 4.53
N GLU A 150 -21.68 2.72 4.35
CA GLU A 150 -20.21 2.86 4.37
C GLU A 150 -19.66 3.53 3.10
N HIS A 151 -20.41 3.50 1.99
CA HIS A 151 -20.03 4.09 0.71
C HIS A 151 -20.65 5.46 0.47
N THR A 152 -21.57 5.90 1.33
CA THR A 152 -22.12 7.26 1.22
C THR A 152 -21.07 8.28 1.63
N PRO A 153 -20.86 9.34 0.85
CA PRO A 153 -19.94 10.42 1.22
C PRO A 153 -20.41 11.01 2.56
N ARG A 154 -19.59 10.85 3.59
CA ARG A 154 -19.86 11.40 4.91
C ARG A 154 -19.58 12.89 4.89
N THR A 155 -20.44 13.66 5.53
CA THR A 155 -20.13 15.07 5.79
C THR A 155 -18.87 15.18 6.67
N ILE A 156 -18.17 16.30 6.57
CA ILE A 156 -16.98 16.59 7.40
C ILE A 156 -17.32 16.45 8.88
N GLU A 157 -18.52 16.84 9.30
CA GLU A 157 -19.01 16.72 10.67
C GLU A 157 -19.13 15.26 11.12
N LEU A 158 -19.72 14.39 10.31
CA LEU A 158 -19.83 12.97 10.60
C LEU A 158 -18.47 12.30 10.63
N SER A 159 -17.58 12.62 9.71
CA SER A 159 -16.20 12.12 9.71
C SER A 159 -15.45 12.57 10.97
N PHE A 160 -15.63 13.81 11.40
CA PHE A 160 -15.03 14.32 12.63
C PHE A 160 -15.58 13.61 13.87
N LEU A 161 -16.89 13.37 13.96
CA LEU A 161 -17.49 12.65 15.09
C LEU A 161 -16.98 11.22 15.21
N PHE A 162 -16.84 10.50 14.09
CA PHE A 162 -16.38 9.10 14.11
C PHE A 162 -14.87 8.96 14.29
N HIS A 163 -14.08 9.90 13.77
CA HIS A 163 -12.61 9.79 13.73
C HIS A 163 -11.90 10.78 14.63
N SER A 164 -12.63 11.67 15.33
CA SER A 164 -12.02 12.76 16.11
C SER A 164 -10.92 12.31 17.06
N THR A 165 -11.19 11.25 17.82
CA THR A 165 -10.23 10.69 18.76
C THR A 165 -8.97 10.18 18.06
N TRP A 166 -9.13 9.44 16.97
CA TRP A 166 -8.00 8.91 16.19
C TRP A 166 -7.24 10.00 15.44
N MET A 167 -7.94 11.02 14.93
CA MET A 167 -7.31 12.19 14.29
C MET A 167 -6.48 12.99 15.29
N ILE A 168 -6.98 13.18 16.51
CA ILE A 168 -6.25 13.88 17.58
C ILE A 168 -5.00 13.08 17.98
N PHE A 169 -5.13 11.78 18.23
CA PHE A 169 -3.98 10.94 18.57
C PHE A 169 -2.99 10.81 17.41
N GLY A 170 -3.46 10.69 16.17
CA GLY A 170 -2.62 10.70 14.99
C GLY A 170 -1.86 12.02 14.82
N GLY A 171 -2.54 13.15 15.00
CA GLY A 171 -1.94 14.48 14.96
C GLY A 171 -0.91 14.70 16.06
N LEU A 172 -1.22 14.27 17.29
CA LEU A 172 -0.28 14.31 18.41
C LEU A 172 0.93 13.40 18.13
N GLY A 173 0.72 12.20 17.60
CA GLY A 173 1.81 11.29 17.24
C GLY A 173 2.75 11.90 16.21
N ILE A 174 2.21 12.50 15.15
CA ILE A 174 3.00 13.22 14.13
C ILE A 174 3.72 14.40 14.76
N TRP A 175 3.03 15.18 15.61
CA TRP A 175 3.66 16.32 16.28
C TRP A 175 4.80 15.89 17.20
N PHE A 176 4.64 14.81 17.94
CA PHE A 176 5.72 14.23 18.76
C PHE A 176 6.90 13.75 17.91
N LEU A 177 6.66 13.09 16.79
CA LEU A 177 7.71 12.64 15.86
C LEU A 177 8.48 13.80 15.24
N LEU A 178 7.80 14.91 14.94
CA LEU A 178 8.41 16.10 14.35
C LEU A 178 9.02 17.04 15.41
N SER A 179 8.63 16.92 16.68
CA SER A 179 9.18 17.73 17.75
C SER A 179 10.56 17.20 18.16
N LYS A 180 11.61 18.03 17.97
CA LYS A 180 13.00 17.73 18.36
C LYS A 180 13.20 17.44 19.86
N LYS A 181 12.16 17.29 20.65
CA LYS A 181 12.20 17.03 22.10
C LYS A 181 12.22 15.54 22.46
N ILE A 182 12.07 14.65 21.47
CA ILE A 182 12.20 13.20 21.72
C ILE A 182 13.70 12.89 21.81
N PRO A 183 14.17 12.31 22.93
CA PRO A 183 15.56 11.91 23.05
C PRO A 183 15.96 10.95 21.94
N ASP A 184 17.08 11.24 21.25
CA ASP A 184 17.56 10.46 20.09
C ASP A 184 17.72 8.96 20.37
N ASN A 185 17.91 8.58 21.64
CA ASN A 185 18.05 7.21 22.09
C ASN A 185 16.74 6.39 22.01
N ILE A 186 15.56 7.00 22.13
CA ILE A 186 14.27 6.30 21.99
C ILE A 186 14.03 5.99 20.52
N ILE A 187 14.22 6.96 19.63
CA ILE A 187 14.03 6.76 18.18
C ILE A 187 15.07 5.80 17.60
N ALA A 188 16.33 5.89 18.05
CA ALA A 188 17.41 5.03 17.58
C ALA A 188 17.25 3.57 17.98
N ASN A 189 16.61 3.26 19.11
CA ASN A 189 16.36 1.89 19.54
C ASN A 189 15.15 1.27 18.84
N ASP A 190 14.07 2.02 18.63
CA ASP A 190 12.86 1.49 17.97
C ASP A 190 13.00 1.36 16.45
N MET A 191 13.90 2.11 15.83
CA MET A 191 14.20 1.94 14.40
C MET A 191 15.24 0.86 14.08
N ARG A 192 15.74 0.14 15.07
CA ARG A 192 16.67 -1.00 14.89
C ARG A 192 15.98 -2.36 14.89
N ILE A 193 14.67 -2.41 15.06
CA ILE A 193 13.88 -3.65 15.00
C ILE A 193 13.55 -4.05 13.57
#